data_793d1fd74589115289f2e108934f2cca
#
_entry.id   793d1fd74589115289f2e108934f2cca
#
_cell.length_a   1.000
_cell.length_b   1.000
_cell.length_c   1.000
_cell.angle_alpha   90.00
_cell.angle_beta   90.00
_cell.angle_gamma   90.00
#
_symmetry.space_group_name_H-M   'P 1'
#
loop_
_entity.id
_entity.type
_entity.pdbx_description
1 polymer ?
#
loop_
_entity_poly.entity_id
_entity_poly.type
_entity_poly.pdbx_seq_one_letter_code
_entity_poly.pdbx_strand_id
1 'polypeptide(L)'
;MHKHITYYTSLISEYAFIAYFFTFSFFPFSADIFKLLCLLTVIGCWTARMLSEKKILFIKTSLNIPILSFLLCSLMTSFHSVHIQYSLGTIFHDYLTYFILFFCMVNTIQSLEQIKRIVKAMLITCGLVCAYGVYGYYTGVVIRDERLVATFEYHSRIAKYISLLLPIAVCLFFYYKNIVSRLYLSILIFVCSLSLILTMNRTSWVAILVTIFFIGFAAQKKYLIYILIGMCALGIFILPSKFITQVKTITQVNKFFTSEEILGERLLCWKASIAIMKDHPVLGIGPGKKNFRNVYQQYAEKIRNTEKQPKNEAVEQSQGKKVKRKTKIKGIERLSHPHNVFLHLLVGSGIIGLLAFLWLFTAVFYAAIRSWRLSRSEYEKALLMGITAGLVSIFLHSFTDSFWKKPDAVFLWFIIGILFTVIHNTINCKQVDYR
;
A
#
# COMPACT_ATOMS: atom_id res chain seq x y z
N MET A 1 0.07 -39.14 -14.90
CA MET A 1 -1.03 -38.18 -15.00
C MET A 1 -0.97 -37.08 -13.92
N HIS A 2 -0.85 -37.40 -12.62
CA HIS A 2 -0.79 -36.38 -11.55
C HIS A 2 0.33 -35.35 -11.72
N LYS A 3 1.55 -35.74 -12.04
CA LYS A 3 2.69 -34.80 -12.24
C LYS A 3 2.42 -33.80 -13.38
N HIS A 4 1.76 -34.23 -14.44
CA HIS A 4 1.40 -33.33 -15.55
C HIS A 4 0.33 -32.31 -15.14
N ILE A 5 -0.70 -32.72 -14.40
CA ILE A 5 -1.74 -31.80 -13.91
C ILE A 5 -1.12 -30.76 -12.97
N THR A 6 -0.29 -31.19 -12.03
CA THR A 6 0.40 -30.27 -11.10
C THR A 6 1.31 -29.27 -11.85
N TYR A 7 2.01 -29.71 -12.88
CA TYR A 7 2.85 -28.82 -13.70
C TYR A 7 2.01 -27.78 -14.45
N TYR A 8 0.98 -28.24 -15.20
CA TYR A 8 0.14 -27.30 -15.98
C TYR A 8 -0.66 -26.35 -15.11
N THR A 9 -1.25 -26.81 -14.01
CA THR A 9 -1.98 -25.95 -13.08
C THR A 9 -1.08 -24.89 -12.45
N SER A 10 0.15 -25.23 -12.11
CA SER A 10 1.14 -24.30 -11.59
C SER A 10 1.57 -23.27 -12.64
N LEU A 11 1.79 -23.70 -13.89
CA LEU A 11 2.14 -22.81 -15.00
C LEU A 11 0.99 -21.84 -15.35
N ILE A 12 -0.23 -22.34 -15.45
CA ILE A 12 -1.42 -21.51 -15.72
C ILE A 12 -1.62 -20.49 -14.60
N SER A 13 -1.45 -20.90 -13.33
CA SER A 13 -1.54 -19.98 -12.19
C SER A 13 -0.49 -18.86 -12.25
N GLU A 14 0.74 -19.19 -12.66
CA GLU A 14 1.81 -18.21 -12.84
C GLU A 14 1.44 -17.12 -13.85
N TYR A 15 0.99 -17.51 -15.04
CA TYR A 15 0.55 -16.57 -16.08
C TYR A 15 -0.70 -15.79 -15.68
N ALA A 16 -1.63 -16.41 -14.97
CA ALA A 16 -2.81 -15.74 -14.45
C ALA A 16 -2.43 -14.65 -13.41
N PHE A 17 -1.44 -14.89 -12.53
CA PHE A 17 -0.93 -13.86 -11.62
C PHE A 17 -0.21 -12.72 -12.35
N ILE A 18 0.57 -13.03 -13.37
CA ILE A 18 1.23 -12.00 -14.19
C ILE A 18 0.18 -11.13 -14.88
N ALA A 19 -0.83 -11.76 -15.51
CA ALA A 19 -1.92 -11.06 -16.16
C ALA A 19 -2.76 -10.22 -15.17
N TYR A 20 -3.04 -10.78 -14.00
CA TYR A 20 -3.74 -10.07 -12.91
C TYR A 20 -2.98 -8.82 -12.47
N PHE A 21 -1.67 -8.95 -12.20
CA PHE A 21 -0.83 -7.82 -11.78
C PHE A 21 -0.74 -6.75 -12.88
N PHE A 22 -0.53 -7.15 -14.14
CA PHE A 22 -0.51 -6.25 -15.29
C PHE A 22 -1.82 -5.48 -15.41
N THR A 23 -2.95 -6.20 -15.37
CA THR A 23 -4.28 -5.59 -15.48
C THR A 23 -4.57 -4.61 -14.35
N PHE A 24 -4.20 -4.95 -13.12
CA PHE A 24 -4.35 -4.03 -11.99
C PHE A 24 -3.46 -2.79 -12.12
N SER A 25 -2.29 -2.91 -12.75
CA SER A 25 -1.36 -1.79 -12.92
C SER A 25 -1.78 -0.83 -14.03
N PHE A 26 -2.31 -1.36 -15.15
CA PHE A 26 -2.74 -0.53 -16.28
C PHE A 26 -4.21 -0.11 -16.22
N PHE A 27 -5.07 -0.94 -15.65
CA PHE A 27 -6.51 -0.75 -15.60
C PHE A 27 -7.05 -0.89 -14.17
N PRO A 28 -6.56 -0.08 -13.19
CA PRO A 28 -6.89 -0.28 -11.78
C PRO A 28 -8.38 -0.11 -11.47
N PHE A 29 -9.11 0.69 -12.27
CA PHE A 29 -10.54 1.00 -12.08
C PHE A 29 -11.47 0.43 -13.14
N SER A 30 -10.92 -0.30 -14.08
CA SER A 30 -11.66 -0.97 -15.17
C SER A 30 -11.18 -2.41 -15.30
N ALA A 31 -11.71 -3.13 -16.29
CA ALA A 31 -11.38 -4.53 -16.55
C ALA A 31 -11.62 -5.48 -15.35
N ASP A 32 -12.64 -5.18 -14.52
CA ASP A 32 -12.92 -5.97 -13.31
C ASP A 32 -13.31 -7.42 -13.63
N ILE A 33 -13.98 -7.65 -14.75
CA ILE A 33 -14.32 -9.00 -15.25
C ILE A 33 -13.03 -9.79 -15.53
N PHE A 34 -12.04 -9.17 -16.21
CA PHE A 34 -10.78 -9.85 -16.53
C PHE A 34 -9.97 -10.15 -15.26
N LYS A 35 -9.92 -9.23 -14.31
CA LYS A 35 -9.28 -9.44 -12.99
C LYS A 35 -9.94 -10.60 -12.24
N LEU A 36 -11.28 -10.65 -12.26
CA LEU A 36 -12.05 -11.75 -11.66
C LEU A 36 -11.75 -13.07 -12.35
N LEU A 37 -11.72 -13.11 -13.68
CA LEU A 37 -11.37 -14.30 -14.46
C LEU A 37 -9.97 -14.82 -14.13
N CYS A 38 -8.96 -13.94 -14.03
CA CYS A 38 -7.63 -14.33 -13.59
C CYS A 38 -7.64 -14.99 -12.20
N LEU A 39 -8.36 -14.41 -11.25
CA LEU A 39 -8.47 -14.96 -9.90
C LEU A 39 -9.22 -16.29 -9.88
N LEU A 40 -10.32 -16.40 -10.59
CA LEU A 40 -11.09 -17.66 -10.74
C LEU A 40 -10.24 -18.74 -11.42
N THR A 41 -9.42 -18.41 -12.41
CA THR A 41 -8.49 -19.34 -13.05
C THR A 41 -7.50 -19.91 -12.01
N VAL A 42 -6.92 -19.07 -11.15
CA VAL A 42 -6.00 -19.52 -10.10
C VAL A 42 -6.72 -20.42 -9.09
N ILE A 43 -7.92 -20.04 -8.66
CA ILE A 43 -8.75 -20.87 -7.75
C ILE A 43 -9.07 -22.21 -8.40
N GLY A 44 -9.47 -22.20 -9.69
CA GLY A 44 -9.72 -23.41 -10.47
C GLY A 44 -8.50 -24.31 -10.59
N CYS A 45 -7.33 -23.76 -10.83
CA CYS A 45 -6.07 -24.51 -10.85
C CYS A 45 -5.76 -25.14 -9.48
N TRP A 46 -5.96 -24.37 -8.40
CA TRP A 46 -5.75 -24.88 -7.04
C TRP A 46 -6.71 -26.03 -6.70
N THR A 47 -8.00 -25.88 -6.99
CA THR A 47 -9.02 -26.93 -6.77
C THR A 47 -8.77 -28.14 -7.65
N ALA A 48 -8.45 -27.98 -8.93
CA ALA A 48 -8.11 -29.08 -9.85
C ALA A 48 -6.92 -29.89 -9.32
N ARG A 49 -5.92 -29.23 -8.75
CA ARG A 49 -4.78 -29.88 -8.13
C ARG A 49 -5.20 -30.67 -6.88
N MET A 50 -6.02 -30.10 -5.98
CA MET A 50 -6.53 -30.81 -4.80
C MET A 50 -7.31 -32.07 -5.19
N LEU A 51 -8.16 -31.96 -6.21
CA LEU A 51 -8.92 -33.10 -6.76
C LEU A 51 -8.00 -34.17 -7.34
N SER A 52 -6.98 -33.76 -8.11
CA SER A 52 -6.00 -34.69 -8.69
C SER A 52 -5.19 -35.43 -7.62
N GLU A 53 -4.71 -34.74 -6.62
CA GLU A 53 -3.88 -35.30 -5.55
C GLU A 53 -4.72 -36.00 -4.45
N LYS A 54 -6.06 -35.89 -4.52
CA LYS A 54 -7.01 -36.40 -3.49
C LYS A 54 -6.66 -35.98 -2.07
N LYS A 55 -6.11 -34.78 -1.93
CA LYS A 55 -5.66 -34.20 -0.66
C LYS A 55 -6.03 -32.72 -0.61
N ILE A 56 -6.37 -32.23 0.57
CA ILE A 56 -6.52 -30.80 0.82
C ILE A 56 -5.11 -30.20 0.87
N LEU A 57 -4.78 -29.48 -0.19
CA LEU A 57 -3.50 -28.76 -0.29
C LEU A 57 -3.67 -27.36 0.27
N PHE A 58 -3.32 -27.19 1.54
CA PHE A 58 -3.37 -25.93 2.22
C PHE A 58 -2.08 -25.69 3.01
N ILE A 59 -1.27 -24.77 2.54
CA ILE A 59 0.01 -24.43 3.18
C ILE A 59 -0.30 -23.58 4.42
N LYS A 60 0.04 -24.12 5.58
CA LYS A 60 -0.06 -23.40 6.86
C LYS A 60 1.05 -22.34 6.93
N THR A 61 0.65 -21.09 7.09
CA THR A 61 1.55 -19.97 7.28
C THR A 61 1.37 -19.34 8.66
N SER A 62 2.34 -18.57 9.12
CA SER A 62 2.22 -17.81 10.36
C SER A 62 1.15 -16.70 10.29
N LEU A 63 0.59 -16.42 9.11
CA LEU A 63 -0.48 -15.44 8.93
C LEU A 63 -1.89 -16.02 9.03
N ASN A 64 -2.06 -17.34 9.04
CA ASN A 64 -3.41 -17.94 9.03
C ASN A 64 -4.25 -17.47 10.22
N ILE A 65 -3.67 -17.51 11.43
CA ILE A 65 -4.38 -17.08 12.65
C ILE A 65 -4.56 -15.56 12.68
N PRO A 66 -3.54 -14.70 12.41
CA PRO A 66 -3.73 -13.27 12.33
C PRO A 66 -4.76 -12.81 11.29
N ILE A 67 -4.79 -13.44 10.11
CA ILE A 67 -5.80 -13.14 9.07
C ILE A 67 -7.20 -13.50 9.57
N LEU A 68 -7.37 -14.71 10.14
CA LEU A 68 -8.65 -15.15 10.68
C LEU A 68 -9.12 -14.23 11.80
N SER A 69 -8.22 -13.86 12.72
CA SER A 69 -8.53 -12.94 13.82
C SER A 69 -8.95 -11.56 13.30
N PHE A 70 -8.25 -11.01 12.29
CA PHE A 70 -8.62 -9.74 11.69
C PHE A 70 -10.00 -9.81 11.02
N LEU A 71 -10.32 -10.90 10.30
CA LEU A 71 -11.63 -11.10 9.68
C LEU A 71 -12.73 -11.25 10.73
N LEU A 72 -12.51 -12.03 11.78
CA LEU A 72 -13.48 -12.20 12.87
C LEU A 72 -13.74 -10.88 13.60
N CYS A 73 -12.70 -10.12 13.95
CA CYS A 73 -12.84 -8.79 14.52
C CYS A 73 -13.62 -7.85 13.59
N SER A 74 -13.30 -7.85 12.29
CA SER A 74 -14.01 -7.03 11.31
C SER A 74 -15.48 -7.43 11.17
N LEU A 75 -15.79 -8.72 11.25
CA LEU A 75 -17.16 -9.23 11.23
C LEU A 75 -17.93 -8.82 12.50
N MET A 76 -17.34 -9.01 13.68
CA MET A 76 -17.93 -8.58 14.95
C MET A 76 -18.25 -7.08 14.96
N THR A 77 -17.31 -6.25 14.50
CA THR A 77 -17.51 -4.79 14.42
C THR A 77 -18.57 -4.40 13.39
N SER A 78 -18.79 -5.23 12.37
CA SER A 78 -19.84 -5.00 11.37
C SER A 78 -21.25 -5.12 11.94
N PHE A 79 -21.49 -6.02 12.91
CA PHE A 79 -22.78 -6.14 13.57
C PHE A 79 -23.12 -4.93 14.44
N HIS A 80 -22.12 -4.16 14.88
CA HIS A 80 -22.26 -2.93 15.65
C HIS A 80 -22.19 -1.67 14.78
N SER A 81 -22.11 -1.83 13.47
CA SER A 81 -21.90 -0.71 12.55
C SER A 81 -23.15 0.13 12.34
N VAL A 82 -22.95 1.41 12.02
CA VAL A 82 -24.04 2.33 11.65
C VAL A 82 -24.84 1.79 10.46
N HIS A 83 -24.15 1.15 9.51
CA HIS A 83 -24.78 0.50 8.35
C HIS A 83 -24.09 -0.84 8.09
N ILE A 84 -24.71 -1.93 8.58
CA ILE A 84 -24.16 -3.30 8.48
C ILE A 84 -23.87 -3.72 7.03
N GLN A 85 -24.73 -3.36 6.08
CA GLN A 85 -24.55 -3.73 4.66
C GLN A 85 -23.26 -3.16 4.06
N TYR A 86 -22.87 -1.94 4.43
CA TYR A 86 -21.63 -1.33 3.94
C TYR A 86 -20.39 -1.97 4.56
N SER A 87 -20.48 -2.38 5.82
CA SER A 87 -19.41 -3.08 6.51
C SER A 87 -19.21 -4.47 5.94
N LEU A 88 -20.27 -5.25 5.79
CA LEU A 88 -20.22 -6.57 5.15
C LEU A 88 -19.71 -6.47 3.70
N GLY A 89 -20.21 -5.49 2.95
CA GLY A 89 -19.71 -5.21 1.59
C GLY A 89 -18.19 -4.97 1.57
N THR A 90 -17.63 -4.23 2.54
CA THR A 90 -16.18 -4.01 2.65
C THR A 90 -15.43 -5.31 2.95
N ILE A 91 -15.96 -6.15 3.84
CA ILE A 91 -15.33 -7.44 4.15
C ILE A 91 -15.35 -8.36 2.93
N PHE A 92 -16.50 -8.56 2.30
CA PHE A 92 -16.67 -9.52 1.20
C PHE A 92 -15.99 -9.04 -0.10
N HIS A 93 -16.07 -7.76 -0.45
CA HIS A 93 -15.50 -7.26 -1.70
C HIS A 93 -14.04 -6.85 -1.59
N ASP A 94 -13.59 -6.37 -0.42
CA ASP A 94 -12.22 -5.90 -0.25
C ASP A 94 -11.38 -6.93 0.51
N TYR A 95 -11.65 -7.17 1.80
CA TYR A 95 -10.77 -7.97 2.65
C TYR A 95 -10.64 -9.43 2.18
N LEU A 96 -11.74 -10.08 1.82
CA LEU A 96 -11.65 -11.44 1.28
C LEU A 96 -10.86 -11.50 -0.02
N THR A 97 -10.99 -10.52 -0.91
CA THR A 97 -10.19 -10.48 -2.14
C THR A 97 -8.70 -10.45 -1.84
N TYR A 98 -8.27 -9.66 -0.83
CA TYR A 98 -6.86 -9.57 -0.43
C TYR A 98 -6.33 -10.91 0.07
N PHE A 99 -7.09 -11.56 0.95
CA PHE A 99 -6.66 -12.81 1.57
C PHE A 99 -6.77 -14.01 0.62
N ILE A 100 -7.79 -14.05 -0.25
CA ILE A 100 -7.87 -15.07 -1.30
C ILE A 100 -6.66 -14.97 -2.23
N LEU A 101 -6.30 -13.77 -2.67
CA LEU A 101 -5.11 -13.53 -3.50
C LEU A 101 -3.84 -14.08 -2.82
N PHE A 102 -3.67 -13.80 -1.53
CA PHE A 102 -2.56 -14.31 -0.72
C PHE A 102 -2.55 -15.85 -0.67
N PHE A 103 -3.67 -16.47 -0.28
CA PHE A 103 -3.74 -17.93 -0.17
C PHE A 103 -3.56 -18.61 -1.53
N CYS A 104 -4.14 -18.09 -2.58
CA CYS A 104 -3.93 -18.58 -3.94
C CYS A 104 -2.44 -18.56 -4.32
N MET A 105 -1.75 -17.43 -4.09
CA MET A 105 -0.33 -17.29 -4.40
C MET A 105 0.51 -18.34 -3.68
N VAL A 106 0.34 -18.44 -2.36
CA VAL A 106 1.13 -19.36 -1.51
C VAL A 106 0.90 -20.83 -1.88
N ASN A 107 -0.33 -21.20 -2.26
CA ASN A 107 -0.68 -22.59 -2.51
C ASN A 107 -0.47 -23.07 -3.96
N THR A 108 -0.33 -22.15 -4.92
CA THR A 108 -0.21 -22.54 -6.35
C THR A 108 1.19 -22.33 -6.91
N ILE A 109 1.93 -21.34 -6.44
CA ILE A 109 3.31 -21.09 -6.88
C ILE A 109 4.28 -21.91 -6.04
N GLN A 110 5.05 -22.79 -6.69
CA GLN A 110 5.81 -23.83 -6.00
C GLN A 110 7.33 -23.70 -6.12
N SER A 111 7.81 -23.01 -7.15
CA SER A 111 9.24 -22.97 -7.45
C SER A 111 9.79 -21.55 -7.39
N LEU A 112 11.08 -21.45 -7.02
CA LEU A 112 11.80 -20.18 -7.04
C LEU A 112 11.87 -19.58 -8.45
N GLU A 113 11.91 -20.41 -9.49
CA GLU A 113 11.94 -19.95 -10.88
C GLU A 113 10.64 -19.28 -11.29
N GLN A 114 9.48 -19.78 -10.83
CA GLN A 114 8.21 -19.10 -11.03
C GLN A 114 8.17 -17.74 -10.33
N ILE A 115 8.67 -17.69 -9.09
CA ILE A 115 8.77 -16.41 -8.35
C ILE A 115 9.66 -15.43 -9.13
N LYS A 116 10.80 -15.85 -9.64
CA LYS A 116 11.69 -15.01 -10.46
C LYS A 116 10.98 -14.45 -11.68
N ARG A 117 10.18 -15.27 -12.41
CA ARG A 117 9.42 -14.81 -13.58
C ARG A 117 8.31 -13.84 -13.21
N ILE A 118 7.55 -14.11 -12.14
CA ILE A 118 6.52 -13.20 -11.63
C ILE A 118 7.14 -11.85 -11.22
N VAL A 119 8.22 -11.86 -10.44
CA VAL A 119 8.92 -10.65 -10.01
C VAL A 119 9.47 -9.87 -11.20
N LYS A 120 10.05 -10.55 -12.19
CA LYS A 120 10.53 -9.92 -13.42
C LYS A 120 9.39 -9.26 -14.19
N ALA A 121 8.28 -9.96 -14.40
CA ALA A 121 7.09 -9.43 -15.07
C ALA A 121 6.51 -8.21 -14.32
N MET A 122 6.45 -8.30 -12.99
CA MET A 122 5.98 -7.22 -12.12
C MET A 122 6.86 -5.96 -12.24
N LEU A 123 8.18 -6.13 -12.26
CA LEU A 123 9.12 -5.00 -12.43
C LEU A 123 9.06 -4.42 -13.85
N ILE A 124 8.90 -5.24 -14.89
CA ILE A 124 8.67 -4.77 -16.26
C ILE A 124 7.39 -3.94 -16.31
N THR A 125 6.30 -4.45 -15.75
CA THR A 125 5.01 -3.75 -15.69
C THR A 125 5.14 -2.40 -14.99
N CYS A 126 5.86 -2.35 -13.86
CA CYS A 126 6.15 -1.12 -13.13
C CYS A 126 6.90 -0.11 -14.01
N GLY A 127 7.94 -0.56 -14.72
CA GLY A 127 8.70 0.27 -15.64
C GLY A 127 7.85 0.85 -16.77
N LEU A 128 6.98 0.04 -17.35
CA LEU A 128 6.06 0.48 -18.42
C LEU A 128 5.04 1.51 -17.91
N VAL A 129 4.45 1.29 -16.73
CA VAL A 129 3.53 2.26 -16.09
C VAL A 129 4.24 3.58 -15.80
N CYS A 130 5.45 3.52 -15.26
CA CYS A 130 6.24 4.71 -14.98
C CYS A 130 6.69 5.44 -16.26
N ALA A 131 7.11 4.72 -17.28
CA ALA A 131 7.49 5.30 -18.58
C ALA A 131 6.29 5.99 -19.25
N TYR A 132 5.12 5.31 -19.25
CA TYR A 132 3.87 5.93 -19.69
C TYR A 132 3.52 7.18 -18.88
N GLY A 133 3.69 7.13 -17.56
CA GLY A 133 3.47 8.27 -16.68
C GLY A 133 4.39 9.46 -17.00
N VAL A 134 5.70 9.22 -17.20
CA VAL A 134 6.66 10.26 -17.55
C VAL A 134 6.33 10.86 -18.91
N TYR A 135 6.11 10.01 -19.94
CA TYR A 135 5.73 10.47 -21.27
C TYR A 135 4.45 11.33 -21.22
N GLY A 136 3.40 10.82 -20.59
CA GLY A 136 2.12 11.52 -20.49
C GLY A 136 2.18 12.78 -19.60
N TYR A 137 3.13 12.87 -18.66
CA TYR A 137 3.37 14.09 -17.91
C TYR A 137 3.87 15.22 -18.82
N TYR A 138 4.85 14.97 -19.67
CA TYR A 138 5.37 15.99 -20.58
C TYR A 138 4.43 16.30 -21.75
N THR A 139 3.55 15.36 -22.14
CA THR A 139 2.52 15.60 -23.17
C THR A 139 1.20 16.15 -22.61
N GLY A 140 1.06 16.25 -21.29
CA GLY A 140 -0.14 16.78 -20.64
C GLY A 140 -1.30 15.80 -20.51
N VAL A 141 -1.13 14.52 -20.88
CA VAL A 141 -2.23 13.52 -20.94
C VAL A 141 -2.57 12.92 -19.60
N VAL A 142 -1.58 12.65 -18.72
CA VAL A 142 -1.75 11.93 -17.45
C VAL A 142 -1.36 12.78 -16.24
N ILE A 143 -1.88 14.01 -16.22
CA ILE A 143 -1.66 14.99 -15.15
C ILE A 143 -2.97 15.26 -14.44
N ARG A 144 -2.89 15.36 -13.12
CA ARG A 144 -3.95 15.87 -12.28
C ARG A 144 -3.36 16.85 -11.26
N ASP A 145 -3.88 18.07 -11.22
CA ASP A 145 -3.37 19.14 -10.34
C ASP A 145 -1.83 19.35 -10.52
N GLU A 146 -1.36 19.37 -11.78
CA GLU A 146 0.06 19.48 -12.16
C GLU A 146 0.96 18.34 -11.63
N ARG A 147 0.39 17.20 -11.26
CA ARG A 147 1.09 16.03 -10.71
C ARG A 147 0.89 14.81 -11.59
N LEU A 148 1.94 14.00 -11.70
CA LEU A 148 1.88 12.75 -12.43
C LEU A 148 0.93 11.76 -11.74
N VAL A 149 -0.03 11.22 -12.50
CA VAL A 149 -0.97 10.17 -12.04
C VAL A 149 -0.83 8.86 -12.81
N ALA A 150 -0.21 8.85 -14.00
CA ALA A 150 -0.07 7.71 -14.91
C ALA A 150 -1.42 6.99 -15.15
N THR A 151 -1.47 5.68 -14.89
CA THR A 151 -2.68 4.84 -15.01
C THR A 151 -3.60 4.95 -13.78
N PHE A 152 -3.17 5.62 -12.72
CA PHE A 152 -3.91 5.75 -11.47
C PHE A 152 -4.70 7.07 -11.42
N GLU A 153 -5.79 7.07 -10.68
CA GLU A 153 -6.65 8.25 -10.53
C GLU A 153 -6.01 9.39 -9.72
N TYR A 154 -5.07 9.05 -8.81
CA TYR A 154 -4.44 9.99 -7.89
C TYR A 154 -2.93 9.78 -7.83
N HIS A 155 -2.19 10.88 -7.76
CA HIS A 155 -0.74 10.89 -7.61
C HIS A 155 -0.23 10.10 -6.38
N SER A 156 -1.00 10.05 -5.29
CA SER A 156 -0.63 9.28 -4.10
C SER A 156 -0.68 7.77 -4.31
N ARG A 157 -1.50 7.27 -5.25
CA ARG A 157 -1.59 5.83 -5.54
C ARG A 157 -0.40 5.33 -6.33
N ILE A 158 -0.04 6.03 -7.41
CA ILE A 158 1.19 5.67 -8.14
C ILE A 158 2.43 5.84 -7.26
N ALA A 159 2.49 6.86 -6.41
CA ALA A 159 3.59 7.04 -5.48
C ALA A 159 3.72 5.85 -4.51
N LYS A 160 2.62 5.32 -3.96
CA LYS A 160 2.62 4.10 -3.13
C LYS A 160 3.01 2.85 -3.92
N TYR A 161 2.51 2.71 -5.16
CA TYR A 161 2.86 1.62 -6.04
C TYR A 161 4.37 1.58 -6.31
N ILE A 162 4.98 2.71 -6.66
CA ILE A 162 6.43 2.82 -6.84
C ILE A 162 7.17 2.56 -5.52
N SER A 163 6.70 3.12 -4.41
CA SER A 163 7.32 2.95 -3.09
C SER A 163 7.35 1.50 -2.62
N LEU A 164 6.42 0.68 -3.08
CA LEU A 164 6.40 -0.76 -2.81
C LEU A 164 7.39 -1.55 -3.67
N LEU A 165 7.57 -1.17 -4.94
CA LEU A 165 8.32 -1.96 -5.94
C LEU A 165 9.76 -1.51 -6.13
N LEU A 166 10.04 -0.22 -6.00
CA LEU A 166 11.37 0.36 -6.20
C LEU A 166 12.43 -0.26 -5.27
N PRO A 167 12.18 -0.51 -3.96
CA PRO A 167 13.13 -1.18 -3.09
C PRO A 167 13.50 -2.60 -3.55
N ILE A 168 12.56 -3.32 -4.17
CA ILE A 168 12.81 -4.65 -4.75
C ILE A 168 13.80 -4.53 -5.91
N ALA A 169 13.58 -3.56 -6.82
CA ALA A 169 14.48 -3.32 -7.94
C ALA A 169 15.89 -2.94 -7.45
N VAL A 170 16.00 -2.10 -6.42
CA VAL A 170 17.27 -1.69 -5.81
C VAL A 170 18.02 -2.91 -5.23
N CYS A 171 17.36 -3.76 -4.45
CA CYS A 171 17.98 -4.94 -3.87
C CYS A 171 18.43 -5.94 -4.94
N LEU A 172 17.63 -6.16 -5.98
CA LEU A 172 17.97 -7.05 -7.09
C LEU A 172 19.11 -6.48 -7.96
N PHE A 173 19.23 -5.16 -8.09
CA PHE A 173 20.37 -4.54 -8.77
C PHE A 173 21.70 -4.91 -8.12
N PHE A 174 21.75 -4.99 -6.79
CA PHE A 174 22.97 -5.43 -6.09
C PHE A 174 23.19 -6.93 -6.14
N TYR A 175 22.15 -7.71 -6.34
CA TYR A 175 22.26 -9.15 -6.50
C TYR A 175 22.82 -9.53 -7.88
N TYR A 176 22.25 -8.98 -8.95
CA TYR A 176 22.69 -9.33 -10.32
C TYR A 176 24.07 -8.78 -10.62
N LYS A 177 24.98 -9.65 -11.15
CA LYS A 177 26.33 -9.27 -11.54
C LYS A 177 26.45 -9.02 -13.04
N ASN A 178 25.56 -9.60 -13.85
CA ASN A 178 25.63 -9.44 -15.30
C ASN A 178 25.21 -8.02 -15.72
N ILE A 179 25.90 -7.49 -16.75
CA ILE A 179 25.75 -6.11 -17.19
C ILE A 179 24.34 -5.82 -17.73
N VAL A 180 23.71 -6.76 -18.44
CA VAL A 180 22.38 -6.60 -19.05
C VAL A 180 21.31 -6.42 -17.99
N SER A 181 21.30 -7.28 -16.96
CA SER A 181 20.36 -7.17 -15.85
C SER A 181 20.57 -5.89 -15.04
N ARG A 182 21.82 -5.48 -14.82
CA ARG A 182 22.15 -4.22 -14.14
C ARG A 182 21.70 -3.02 -14.93
N LEU A 183 21.95 -2.99 -16.25
CA LEU A 183 21.53 -1.90 -17.11
C LEU A 183 20.00 -1.77 -17.10
N TYR A 184 19.30 -2.88 -17.27
CA TYR A 184 17.83 -2.90 -17.18
C TYR A 184 17.33 -2.36 -15.85
N LEU A 185 17.86 -2.85 -14.72
CA LEU A 185 17.45 -2.39 -13.39
C LEU A 185 17.83 -0.93 -13.12
N SER A 186 18.96 -0.44 -13.65
CA SER A 186 19.35 0.97 -13.56
C SER A 186 18.36 1.88 -14.29
N ILE A 187 17.96 1.50 -15.50
CA ILE A 187 16.94 2.24 -16.27
C ILE A 187 15.61 2.23 -15.53
N LEU A 188 15.20 1.06 -15.01
CA LEU A 188 13.97 0.92 -14.23
C LEU A 188 13.98 1.81 -12.98
N ILE A 189 15.06 1.77 -12.19
CA ILE A 189 15.22 2.59 -10.98
C ILE A 189 15.17 4.08 -11.34
N PHE A 190 15.84 4.48 -12.42
CA PHE A 190 15.82 5.86 -12.88
C PHE A 190 14.41 6.32 -13.26
N VAL A 191 13.70 5.58 -14.11
CA VAL A 191 12.35 5.91 -14.55
C VAL A 191 11.36 5.93 -13.39
N CYS A 192 11.44 4.96 -12.48
CA CYS A 192 10.61 4.93 -11.27
C CYS A 192 10.90 6.11 -10.33
N SER A 193 12.17 6.47 -10.15
CA SER A 193 12.57 7.61 -9.32
C SER A 193 12.10 8.93 -9.92
N LEU A 194 12.24 9.12 -11.24
CA LEU A 194 11.74 10.29 -11.95
C LEU A 194 10.21 10.39 -11.81
N SER A 195 9.49 9.28 -12.05
CA SER A 195 8.03 9.24 -11.87
C SER A 195 7.64 9.61 -10.44
N LEU A 196 8.35 9.09 -9.42
CA LEU A 196 8.07 9.39 -8.02
C LEU A 196 8.26 10.88 -7.71
N ILE A 197 9.29 11.51 -8.26
CA ILE A 197 9.53 12.96 -8.15
C ILE A 197 8.35 13.73 -8.76
N LEU A 198 7.94 13.37 -9.99
CA LEU A 198 6.86 14.04 -10.71
C LEU A 198 5.48 13.85 -10.07
N THR A 199 5.29 12.86 -9.18
CA THR A 199 4.05 12.75 -8.37
C THR A 199 3.92 13.88 -7.36
N MET A 200 5.00 14.59 -7.02
CA MET A 200 5.04 15.62 -5.97
C MET A 200 4.52 15.13 -4.60
N ASN A 201 4.64 13.82 -4.32
CA ASN A 201 4.21 13.22 -3.07
C ASN A 201 5.35 13.21 -2.03
N ARG A 202 5.35 14.21 -1.15
CA ARG A 202 6.40 14.44 -0.14
C ARG A 202 6.58 13.25 0.80
N THR A 203 5.47 12.61 1.21
CA THR A 203 5.52 11.46 2.12
C THR A 203 6.23 10.28 1.49
N SER A 204 5.98 10.01 0.19
CA SER A 204 6.66 8.94 -0.52
C SER A 204 8.15 9.22 -0.70
N TRP A 205 8.55 10.48 -0.87
CA TRP A 205 9.97 10.83 -0.93
C TRP A 205 10.67 10.51 0.39
N VAL A 206 10.09 10.97 1.51
CA VAL A 206 10.65 10.67 2.84
C VAL A 206 10.65 9.16 3.09
N ALA A 207 9.57 8.46 2.77
CA ALA A 207 9.49 7.02 2.95
C ALA A 207 10.56 6.26 2.16
N ILE A 208 10.80 6.62 0.89
CA ILE A 208 11.86 6.00 0.08
C ILE A 208 13.26 6.33 0.59
N LEU A 209 13.51 7.58 1.02
CA LEU A 209 14.81 7.95 1.62
C LEU A 209 15.11 7.10 2.86
N VAL A 210 14.16 6.97 3.79
CA VAL A 210 14.29 6.12 4.97
C VAL A 210 14.49 4.65 4.58
N THR A 211 13.79 4.19 3.54
CA THR A 211 13.86 2.82 3.06
C THR A 211 15.21 2.49 2.43
N ILE A 212 15.79 3.41 1.63
CA ILE A 212 17.13 3.24 1.04
C ILE A 212 18.20 3.26 2.15
N PHE A 213 18.04 4.14 3.15
CA PHE A 213 18.90 4.14 4.33
C PHE A 213 18.84 2.80 5.07
N PHE A 214 17.63 2.26 5.28
CA PHE A 214 17.43 0.95 5.88
C PHE A 214 18.11 -0.17 5.08
N ILE A 215 17.99 -0.19 3.75
CA ILE A 215 18.66 -1.16 2.88
C ILE A 215 20.19 -1.02 3.01
N GLY A 216 20.72 0.20 2.96
CA GLY A 216 22.15 0.48 3.07
C GLY A 216 22.73 0.00 4.40
N PHE A 217 22.00 0.21 5.50
CA PHE A 217 22.38 -0.24 6.83
C PHE A 217 22.29 -1.77 6.96
N ALA A 218 21.17 -2.37 6.59
CA ALA A 218 20.94 -3.82 6.71
C ALA A 218 21.87 -4.65 5.80
N ALA A 219 22.14 -4.16 4.58
CA ALA A 219 23.05 -4.79 3.64
C ALA A 219 24.53 -4.44 3.87
N GLN A 220 24.84 -3.61 4.86
CA GLN A 220 26.18 -3.07 5.15
C GLN A 220 26.83 -2.37 3.93
N LYS A 221 26.01 -1.77 3.06
CA LYS A 221 26.44 -1.09 1.84
C LYS A 221 26.49 0.43 2.07
N LYS A 222 27.48 0.90 2.84
CA LYS A 222 27.63 2.33 3.23
C LYS A 222 27.60 3.29 2.05
N TYR A 223 28.07 2.87 0.87
CA TYR A 223 28.05 3.72 -0.32
C TYR A 223 26.63 4.08 -0.80
N LEU A 224 25.59 3.26 -0.49
CA LEU A 224 24.19 3.61 -0.77
C LEU A 224 23.77 4.87 -0.02
N ILE A 225 24.24 5.02 1.20
CA ILE A 225 23.98 6.20 2.03
C ILE A 225 24.66 7.43 1.40
N TYR A 226 25.89 7.28 0.93
CA TYR A 226 26.61 8.37 0.25
C TYR A 226 25.97 8.76 -1.08
N ILE A 227 25.55 7.76 -1.90
CA ILE A 227 24.78 8.00 -3.13
C ILE A 227 23.49 8.76 -2.81
N LEU A 228 22.77 8.36 -1.77
CA LEU A 228 21.55 9.00 -1.34
C LEU A 228 21.78 10.47 -0.95
N ILE A 229 22.81 10.75 -0.15
CA ILE A 229 23.20 12.11 0.23
C ILE A 229 23.55 12.93 -1.03
N GLY A 230 24.33 12.35 -1.94
CA GLY A 230 24.68 12.99 -3.21
C GLY A 230 23.47 13.29 -4.09
N MET A 231 22.52 12.37 -4.20
CA MET A 231 21.28 12.57 -4.96
C MET A 231 20.40 13.67 -4.32
N CYS A 232 20.30 13.72 -3.00
CA CYS A 232 19.59 14.79 -2.31
C CYS A 232 20.25 16.17 -2.56
N ALA A 233 21.58 16.24 -2.51
CA ALA A 233 22.32 17.45 -2.79
C ALA A 233 22.16 17.91 -4.25
N LEU A 234 22.32 16.99 -5.22
CA LEU A 234 22.11 17.28 -6.64
C LEU A 234 20.65 17.67 -6.95
N GLY A 235 19.69 17.06 -6.27
CA GLY A 235 18.26 17.37 -6.43
C GLY A 235 17.95 18.84 -6.13
N ILE A 236 18.65 19.47 -5.17
CA ILE A 236 18.48 20.89 -4.84
C ILE A 236 18.82 21.79 -6.03
N PHE A 237 19.79 21.39 -6.85
CA PHE A 237 20.26 22.19 -8.00
C PHE A 237 19.49 21.94 -9.31
N ILE A 238 18.94 20.74 -9.50
CA ILE A 238 18.34 20.31 -10.78
C ILE A 238 16.81 20.46 -10.79
N LEU A 239 16.17 20.50 -9.58
CA LEU A 239 14.72 20.47 -9.49
C LEU A 239 14.07 21.82 -9.79
N PRO A 240 12.88 21.84 -10.47
CA PRO A 240 12.14 23.06 -10.75
C PRO A 240 11.86 23.90 -9.50
N SER A 241 11.76 25.22 -9.65
CA SER A 241 11.48 26.16 -8.54
C SER A 241 10.24 25.78 -7.71
N LYS A 242 9.21 25.21 -8.34
CA LYS A 242 8.02 24.67 -7.66
C LYS A 242 8.36 23.52 -6.69
N PHE A 243 9.33 22.68 -7.04
CA PHE A 243 9.80 21.59 -6.18
C PHE A 243 10.56 22.14 -4.96
N ILE A 244 11.45 23.11 -5.18
CA ILE A 244 12.18 23.78 -4.10
C ILE A 244 11.21 24.45 -3.11
N THR A 245 10.15 25.08 -3.61
CA THR A 245 9.10 25.67 -2.78
C THR A 245 8.38 24.60 -1.94
N GLN A 246 8.13 23.42 -2.50
CA GLN A 246 7.51 22.32 -1.76
C GLN A 246 8.45 21.69 -0.70
N VAL A 247 9.76 21.60 -0.98
CA VAL A 247 10.75 21.17 0.01
C VAL A 247 10.86 22.19 1.14
N LYS A 248 10.91 23.49 0.83
CA LYS A 248 10.89 24.57 1.83
C LYS A 248 9.65 24.52 2.74
N THR A 249 8.50 24.09 2.24
CA THR A 249 7.31 23.92 3.10
C THR A 249 7.39 22.72 4.04
N ILE A 250 8.23 21.70 3.76
CA ILE A 250 8.50 20.60 4.70
C ILE A 250 9.32 21.10 5.90
N THR A 251 10.29 22.00 5.67
CA THR A 251 11.15 22.56 6.73
C THR A 251 10.46 23.65 7.54
N GLN A 252 9.39 24.27 7.03
CA GLN A 252 8.61 25.28 7.76
C GLN A 252 7.45 24.62 8.53
N VAL A 253 7.77 23.92 9.62
CA VAL A 253 6.79 23.20 10.46
C VAL A 253 5.63 24.12 10.89
N ASN A 254 5.87 25.39 11.19
CA ASN A 254 4.83 26.34 11.58
C ASN A 254 3.84 26.66 10.44
N LYS A 255 4.28 26.73 9.18
CA LYS A 255 3.38 26.90 8.02
C LYS A 255 2.71 25.60 7.61
N PHE A 256 3.28 24.46 7.98
CA PHE A 256 2.68 23.16 7.74
C PHE A 256 1.37 22.99 8.52
N PHE A 257 1.25 23.62 9.68
CA PHE A 257 0.04 23.62 10.52
C PHE A 257 -0.90 24.80 10.24
N THR A 258 -0.51 25.80 9.45
CA THR A 258 -1.28 27.04 9.21
C THR A 258 -1.81 27.23 7.78
N SER A 259 -1.42 26.37 6.81
CA SER A 259 -2.00 26.42 5.46
C SER A 259 -3.45 25.88 5.49
N GLU A 260 -4.41 26.80 5.48
CA GLU A 260 -5.82 26.54 5.80
C GLU A 260 -6.56 25.58 4.88
N GLU A 261 -6.12 25.32 3.63
CA GLU A 261 -6.95 24.61 2.65
C GLU A 261 -6.78 23.08 2.64
N ILE A 262 -5.57 22.53 2.75
CA ILE A 262 -5.35 21.09 2.64
C ILE A 262 -5.02 20.44 3.99
N LEU A 263 -4.23 21.10 4.80
CA LEU A 263 -3.86 20.59 6.12
C LEU A 263 -4.98 20.80 7.13
N GLY A 264 -5.70 21.93 7.01
CA GLY A 264 -6.88 22.22 7.80
C GLY A 264 -7.96 21.15 7.65
N GLU A 265 -8.19 20.65 6.43
CA GLU A 265 -9.13 19.54 6.19
C GLU A 265 -8.65 18.21 6.77
N ARG A 266 -7.37 17.89 6.66
CA ARG A 266 -6.80 16.67 7.26
C ARG A 266 -6.79 16.73 8.78
N LEU A 267 -6.41 17.87 9.36
CA LEU A 267 -6.42 18.08 10.79
C LEU A 267 -7.83 17.99 11.37
N LEU A 268 -8.81 18.60 10.70
CA LEU A 268 -10.22 18.46 11.05
C LEU A 268 -10.66 17.00 10.98
N CYS A 269 -10.26 16.29 9.92
CA CYS A 269 -10.56 14.88 9.76
C CYS A 269 -9.94 14.03 10.88
N TRP A 270 -8.73 14.33 11.32
CA TRP A 270 -8.09 13.64 12.44
C TRP A 270 -8.76 13.95 13.78
N LYS A 271 -9.09 15.24 14.04
CA LYS A 271 -9.85 15.64 15.24
C LYS A 271 -11.22 14.95 15.29
N ALA A 272 -11.95 14.93 14.18
CA ALA A 272 -13.23 14.24 14.08
C ALA A 272 -13.07 12.72 14.26
N SER A 273 -12.02 12.10 13.68
CA SER A 273 -11.72 10.70 13.86
C SER A 273 -11.44 10.35 15.32
N ILE A 274 -10.67 11.18 16.03
CA ILE A 274 -10.40 11.02 17.47
C ILE A 274 -11.68 11.16 18.29
N ALA A 275 -12.56 12.11 17.94
CA ALA A 275 -13.83 12.29 18.62
C ALA A 275 -14.75 11.06 18.42
N ILE A 276 -14.87 10.56 17.18
CA ILE A 276 -15.62 9.32 16.88
C ILE A 276 -15.05 8.14 17.67
N MET A 277 -13.71 8.01 17.74
CA MET A 277 -13.07 6.94 18.51
C MET A 277 -13.38 7.03 20.01
N LYS A 278 -13.46 8.22 20.59
CA LYS A 278 -13.81 8.41 21.99
C LYS A 278 -15.26 7.94 22.28
N ASP A 279 -16.18 8.13 21.35
CA ASP A 279 -17.57 7.71 21.51
C ASP A 279 -17.74 6.20 21.18
N HIS A 280 -16.88 5.63 20.32
CA HIS A 280 -16.94 4.22 19.88
C HIS A 280 -15.58 3.51 20.03
N PRO A 281 -15.00 3.39 21.24
CA PRO A 281 -13.60 3.00 21.42
C PRO A 281 -13.32 1.53 21.11
N VAL A 282 -14.24 0.62 21.38
CA VAL A 282 -13.98 -0.83 21.33
C VAL A 282 -14.25 -1.42 19.95
N LEU A 283 -15.44 -1.17 19.40
CA LEU A 283 -15.92 -1.77 18.15
C LEU A 283 -15.92 -0.80 16.96
N GLY A 284 -15.71 0.51 17.19
CA GLY A 284 -15.80 1.50 16.15
C GLY A 284 -17.22 1.67 15.56
N ILE A 285 -17.31 2.32 14.41
CA ILE A 285 -18.58 2.60 13.70
C ILE A 285 -18.87 1.61 12.56
N GLY A 286 -18.08 0.56 12.43
CA GLY A 286 -18.10 -0.40 11.32
C GLY A 286 -17.09 -0.07 10.22
N PRO A 287 -16.39 -1.10 9.65
CA PRO A 287 -15.44 -0.92 8.57
C PRO A 287 -16.12 -0.38 7.30
N GLY A 288 -15.38 0.38 6.51
CA GLY A 288 -15.83 0.86 5.21
C GLY A 288 -15.98 2.37 5.09
N LYS A 289 -15.72 2.87 3.87
CA LYS A 289 -15.69 4.30 3.55
C LYS A 289 -17.04 4.99 3.75
N LYS A 290 -18.15 4.28 3.49
CA LYS A 290 -19.50 4.86 3.58
C LYS A 290 -19.91 5.10 5.02
N ASN A 291 -19.58 4.18 5.95
CA ASN A 291 -19.82 4.38 7.38
C ASN A 291 -19.06 5.60 7.89
N PHE A 292 -17.76 5.67 7.58
CA PHE A 292 -16.94 6.83 7.93
C PHE A 292 -17.53 8.13 7.42
N ARG A 293 -17.88 8.21 6.13
CA ARG A 293 -18.41 9.43 5.51
C ARG A 293 -19.69 9.92 6.17
N ASN A 294 -20.60 9.00 6.50
CA ASN A 294 -21.90 9.35 7.11
C ASN A 294 -21.73 9.92 8.53
N VAL A 295 -20.83 9.34 9.33
CA VAL A 295 -20.57 9.76 10.71
C VAL A 295 -19.70 11.01 10.76
N TYR A 296 -18.67 11.07 9.93
CA TYR A 296 -17.66 12.13 9.91
C TYR A 296 -18.25 13.54 9.77
N GLN A 297 -19.25 13.71 8.92
CA GLN A 297 -19.84 15.03 8.67
C GLN A 297 -20.37 15.67 9.94
N GLN A 298 -21.10 14.92 10.77
CA GLN A 298 -21.69 15.41 12.03
C GLN A 298 -20.61 15.90 13.02
N TYR A 299 -19.55 15.11 13.19
CA TYR A 299 -18.43 15.45 14.08
C TYR A 299 -17.63 16.64 13.56
N ALA A 300 -17.36 16.68 12.26
CA ALA A 300 -16.62 17.78 11.64
C ALA A 300 -17.37 19.11 11.73
N GLU A 301 -18.69 19.12 11.54
CA GLU A 301 -19.54 20.31 11.72
C GLU A 301 -19.53 20.78 13.19
N LYS A 302 -19.67 19.85 14.14
CA LYS A 302 -19.62 20.16 15.58
C LYS A 302 -18.30 20.82 15.97
N ILE A 303 -17.17 20.26 15.54
CA ILE A 303 -15.83 20.79 15.84
C ILE A 303 -15.64 22.18 15.22
N ARG A 304 -16.03 22.37 13.95
CA ARG A 304 -15.93 23.69 13.30
C ARG A 304 -16.76 24.75 13.98
N ASN A 305 -17.96 24.41 14.41
CA ASN A 305 -18.84 25.35 15.11
C ASN A 305 -18.24 25.77 16.46
N THR A 306 -17.68 24.82 17.20
CA THR A 306 -17.00 25.11 18.48
C THR A 306 -15.73 25.96 18.30
N GLU A 307 -14.94 25.74 17.23
CA GLU A 307 -13.72 26.52 16.98
C GLU A 307 -14.00 27.94 16.43
N LYS A 308 -15.18 28.20 15.88
CA LYS A 308 -15.59 29.51 15.36
C LYS A 308 -16.20 30.43 16.43
N GLN A 309 -16.80 29.86 17.47
CA GLN A 309 -17.42 30.66 18.54
C GLN A 309 -16.48 31.67 19.22
N PRO A 310 -15.27 31.31 19.69
CA PRO A 310 -14.38 32.26 20.37
C PRO A 310 -13.82 33.35 19.44
N LYS A 311 -13.73 33.11 18.13
CA LYS A 311 -13.28 34.12 17.15
C LYS A 311 -14.39 35.13 16.82
N ASN A 312 -15.66 34.74 16.88
CA ASN A 312 -16.77 35.61 16.60
C ASN A 312 -17.12 36.51 17.81
N GLU A 313 -17.00 35.99 19.04
CA GLU A 313 -17.18 36.80 20.25
C GLU A 313 -16.16 37.93 20.36
N ALA A 314 -14.89 37.68 19.95
CA ALA A 314 -13.84 38.69 19.92
C ALA A 314 -14.04 39.74 18.80
N VAL A 315 -14.70 39.36 17.68
CA VAL A 315 -14.99 40.27 16.54
C VAL A 315 -16.34 40.98 16.69
N GLU A 316 -17.35 40.34 17.32
CA GLU A 316 -18.65 40.96 17.61
C GLU A 316 -18.57 42.04 18.68
N GLN A 317 -17.62 41.97 19.61
CA GLN A 317 -17.29 43.06 20.54
C GLN A 317 -16.70 44.30 19.83
N SER A 318 -16.17 44.12 18.59
CA SER A 318 -15.61 45.24 17.80
C SER A 318 -16.51 45.77 16.67
N GLN A 319 -17.57 45.07 16.25
CA GLN A 319 -18.42 45.46 15.13
C GLN A 319 -19.86 44.95 15.29
N GLY A 320 -20.74 45.70 15.89
CA GLY A 320 -22.15 45.38 16.16
C GLY A 320 -23.07 45.02 14.96
N LYS A 321 -22.78 43.95 14.20
CA LYS A 321 -23.65 43.44 13.11
C LYS A 321 -23.78 41.94 13.12
N LYS A 322 -25.00 41.43 13.39
CA LYS A 322 -25.38 40.03 13.22
C LYS A 322 -25.47 39.65 11.73
N VAL A 323 -24.54 38.86 11.23
CA VAL A 323 -24.61 38.26 9.89
C VAL A 323 -24.92 36.76 9.99
N LYS A 324 -26.17 36.38 9.71
CA LYS A 324 -26.57 34.98 9.50
C LYS A 324 -26.02 34.51 8.16
N ARG A 325 -24.87 33.88 8.11
CA ARG A 325 -24.38 33.14 6.93
C ARG A 325 -24.51 31.62 7.12
N LYS A 326 -25.50 31.00 6.49
CA LYS A 326 -25.50 29.56 6.18
C LYS A 326 -24.47 29.31 5.08
N THR A 327 -23.22 29.12 5.45
CA THR A 327 -22.18 28.71 4.49
C THR A 327 -22.22 27.19 4.38
N LYS A 328 -22.79 26.68 3.28
CA LYS A 328 -22.61 25.27 2.87
C LYS A 328 -21.12 25.00 2.74
N ILE A 329 -20.61 24.11 3.57
CA ILE A 329 -19.18 23.80 3.66
C ILE A 329 -18.83 22.85 2.51
N LYS A 330 -18.32 23.39 1.40
CA LYS A 330 -17.97 22.63 0.18
C LYS A 330 -16.86 21.55 0.36
N GLY A 331 -16.08 21.57 1.43
CA GLY A 331 -14.93 20.67 1.64
C GLY A 331 -15.26 19.35 2.38
N ILE A 332 -16.22 19.35 3.30
CA ILE A 332 -16.52 18.19 4.17
C ILE A 332 -17.10 16.99 3.40
N GLU A 333 -17.85 17.23 2.32
CA GLU A 333 -18.51 16.18 1.54
C GLU A 333 -17.53 15.24 0.79
N ARG A 334 -16.26 15.63 0.63
CA ARG A 334 -15.27 14.89 -0.19
C ARG A 334 -14.44 13.88 0.57
N LEU A 335 -14.27 14.03 1.89
CA LEU A 335 -13.40 13.14 2.67
C LEU A 335 -14.13 11.82 3.01
N SER A 336 -13.62 10.73 2.48
CA SER A 336 -14.17 9.38 2.67
C SER A 336 -13.35 8.51 3.65
N HIS A 337 -12.27 9.06 4.21
CA HIS A 337 -11.38 8.35 5.14
C HIS A 337 -10.37 9.32 5.78
N PRO A 338 -9.79 8.99 6.95
CA PRO A 338 -8.94 9.87 7.75
C PRO A 338 -7.57 10.22 7.15
N HIS A 339 -7.18 9.72 5.97
CA HIS A 339 -5.82 9.83 5.43
C HIS A 339 -4.72 9.37 6.42
N ASN A 340 -5.04 8.37 7.23
CA ASN A 340 -4.15 7.68 8.15
C ASN A 340 -4.74 6.30 8.36
N VAL A 341 -3.95 5.23 8.13
CA VAL A 341 -4.48 3.87 8.20
C VAL A 341 -4.86 3.46 9.62
N PHE A 342 -4.10 3.92 10.61
CA PHE A 342 -4.35 3.58 12.01
C PHE A 342 -5.65 4.22 12.51
N LEU A 343 -5.85 5.51 12.21
CA LEU A 343 -7.12 6.19 12.49
C LEU A 343 -8.28 5.59 11.70
N HIS A 344 -8.04 5.18 10.45
CA HIS A 344 -9.07 4.54 9.63
C HIS A 344 -9.56 3.23 10.24
N LEU A 345 -8.65 2.40 10.74
CA LEU A 345 -8.97 1.14 11.40
C LEU A 345 -9.59 1.38 12.79
N LEU A 346 -9.03 2.31 13.54
CA LEU A 346 -9.50 2.65 14.88
C LEU A 346 -10.94 3.18 14.86
N VAL A 347 -11.27 4.05 13.91
CA VAL A 347 -12.64 4.56 13.73
C VAL A 347 -13.56 3.45 13.19
N GLY A 348 -13.10 2.68 12.19
CA GLY A 348 -13.91 1.64 11.55
C GLY A 348 -14.15 0.41 12.43
N SER A 349 -13.13 -0.09 13.09
CA SER A 349 -13.17 -1.37 13.81
C SER A 349 -12.72 -1.28 15.28
N GLY A 350 -12.58 -0.05 15.80
CA GLY A 350 -12.20 0.18 17.19
C GLY A 350 -10.78 -0.33 17.51
N ILE A 351 -10.50 -0.37 18.81
CA ILE A 351 -9.19 -0.84 19.30
C ILE A 351 -8.96 -2.32 18.96
N ILE A 352 -10.02 -3.13 18.95
CA ILE A 352 -9.93 -4.58 18.64
C ILE A 352 -9.46 -4.78 17.21
N GLY A 353 -10.04 -4.07 16.24
CA GLY A 353 -9.63 -4.15 14.83
C GLY A 353 -8.23 -3.61 14.60
N LEU A 354 -7.84 -2.53 15.30
CA LEU A 354 -6.50 -1.99 15.23
C LEU A 354 -5.46 -2.98 15.79
N LEU A 355 -5.71 -3.60 16.93
CA LEU A 355 -4.80 -4.59 17.52
C LEU A 355 -4.66 -5.84 16.64
N ALA A 356 -5.75 -6.32 16.04
CA ALA A 356 -5.72 -7.43 15.09
C ALA A 356 -4.89 -7.08 13.85
N PHE A 357 -5.02 -5.86 13.32
CA PHE A 357 -4.21 -5.36 12.21
C PHE A 357 -2.72 -5.24 12.58
N LEU A 358 -2.40 -4.69 13.74
CA LEU A 358 -1.02 -4.60 14.21
C LEU A 358 -0.39 -5.98 14.40
N TRP A 359 -1.12 -6.94 14.97
CA TRP A 359 -0.66 -8.32 15.06
C TRP A 359 -0.38 -8.93 13.69
N LEU A 360 -1.31 -8.75 12.74
CA LEU A 360 -1.15 -9.24 11.37
C LEU A 360 0.14 -8.71 10.72
N PHE A 361 0.39 -7.40 10.78
CA PHE A 361 1.60 -6.83 10.17
C PHE A 361 2.87 -7.12 10.96
N THR A 362 2.80 -7.22 12.28
CA THR A 362 3.93 -7.69 13.10
C THR A 362 4.33 -9.12 12.70
N ALA A 363 3.36 -10.00 12.46
CA ALA A 363 3.62 -11.35 11.98
C ALA A 363 4.25 -11.36 10.57
N VAL A 364 3.83 -10.45 9.66
CA VAL A 364 4.45 -10.29 8.34
C VAL A 364 5.92 -9.89 8.47
N PHE A 365 6.20 -8.82 9.22
CA PHE A 365 7.58 -8.32 9.39
C PHE A 365 8.47 -9.34 10.11
N TYR A 366 7.97 -9.98 11.16
CA TYR A 366 8.70 -11.02 11.87
C TYR A 366 9.07 -12.18 10.94
N ALA A 367 8.12 -12.68 10.16
CA ALA A 367 8.37 -13.76 9.19
C ALA A 367 9.38 -13.34 8.12
N ALA A 368 9.27 -12.11 7.60
CA ALA A 368 10.18 -11.57 6.59
C ALA A 368 11.63 -11.48 7.11
N ILE A 369 11.82 -10.85 8.29
CA ILE A 369 13.15 -10.65 8.89
C ILE A 369 13.77 -11.99 9.29
N ARG A 370 12.99 -12.90 9.89
CA ARG A 370 13.46 -14.22 10.26
C ARG A 370 13.92 -15.01 9.04
N SER A 371 13.13 -15.00 7.98
CA SER A 371 13.46 -15.75 6.75
C SER A 371 14.66 -15.16 6.02
N TRP A 372 14.77 -13.82 6.00
CA TRP A 372 15.95 -13.15 5.46
C TRP A 372 17.25 -13.59 6.17
N ARG A 373 17.22 -13.66 7.51
CA ARG A 373 18.40 -14.14 8.30
C ARG A 373 18.72 -15.62 8.06
N LEU A 374 17.71 -16.43 7.78
CA LEU A 374 17.83 -17.88 7.62
C LEU A 374 18.09 -18.31 6.18
N SER A 375 17.80 -17.50 5.18
CA SER A 375 18.02 -17.85 3.77
C SER A 375 19.50 -18.00 3.46
N ARG A 376 19.84 -19.01 2.65
CA ARG A 376 21.18 -19.24 2.11
C ARG A 376 21.32 -18.71 0.69
N SER A 377 20.22 -18.58 -0.03
CA SER A 377 20.19 -18.08 -1.41
C SER A 377 20.35 -16.57 -1.42
N GLU A 378 21.34 -16.07 -2.13
CA GLU A 378 21.55 -14.61 -2.28
C GLU A 378 20.39 -13.91 -2.99
N TYR A 379 19.74 -14.61 -3.95
CA TYR A 379 18.54 -14.10 -4.61
C TYR A 379 17.37 -13.93 -3.61
N GLU A 380 17.12 -14.97 -2.81
CA GLU A 380 16.07 -14.91 -1.80
C GLU A 380 16.35 -13.82 -0.77
N LYS A 381 17.59 -13.68 -0.30
CA LYS A 381 17.98 -12.60 0.60
C LYS A 381 17.70 -11.22 -0.01
N ALA A 382 18.10 -11.01 -1.26
CA ALA A 382 17.87 -9.74 -1.95
C ALA A 382 16.38 -9.47 -2.12
N LEU A 383 15.59 -10.48 -2.51
CA LEU A 383 14.16 -10.36 -2.69
C LEU A 383 13.42 -10.10 -1.36
N LEU A 384 13.73 -10.88 -0.31
CA LEU A 384 13.16 -10.71 1.03
C LEU A 384 13.48 -9.33 1.61
N MET A 385 14.72 -8.85 1.45
CA MET A 385 15.12 -7.50 1.86
C MET A 385 14.36 -6.43 1.09
N GLY A 386 14.28 -6.55 -0.24
CA GLY A 386 13.57 -5.59 -1.10
C GLY A 386 12.08 -5.51 -0.79
N ILE A 387 11.43 -6.66 -0.58
CA ILE A 387 10.02 -6.72 -0.17
C ILE A 387 9.84 -6.10 1.22
N THR A 388 10.67 -6.48 2.20
CA THR A 388 10.59 -5.91 3.57
C THR A 388 10.76 -4.40 3.55
N ALA A 389 11.71 -3.90 2.78
CA ALA A 389 11.95 -2.47 2.61
C ALA A 389 10.76 -1.76 1.94
N GLY A 390 10.14 -2.37 0.92
CA GLY A 390 8.90 -1.86 0.30
C GLY A 390 7.73 -1.81 1.29
N LEU A 391 7.58 -2.84 2.14
CA LEU A 391 6.59 -2.86 3.22
C LEU A 391 6.84 -1.74 4.24
N VAL A 392 8.09 -1.50 4.64
CA VAL A 392 8.46 -0.38 5.52
C VAL A 392 8.07 0.95 4.88
N SER A 393 8.35 1.14 3.58
CA SER A 393 7.98 2.36 2.87
C SER A 393 6.47 2.61 2.89
N ILE A 394 5.66 1.59 2.61
CA ILE A 394 4.20 1.69 2.66
C ILE A 394 3.70 1.96 4.09
N PHE A 395 4.32 1.37 5.10
CA PHE A 395 3.96 1.60 6.49
C PHE A 395 4.25 3.04 6.93
N LEU A 396 5.39 3.61 6.52
CA LEU A 396 5.70 5.03 6.73
C LEU A 396 4.70 5.94 6.02
N HIS A 397 4.31 5.58 4.80
CA HIS A 397 3.29 6.32 4.07
C HIS A 397 1.91 6.28 4.75
N SER A 398 1.63 5.25 5.54
CA SER A 398 0.35 5.03 6.23
C SER A 398 0.00 6.08 7.26
N PHE A 399 0.99 6.80 7.78
CA PHE A 399 0.74 7.90 8.73
C PHE A 399 0.08 9.12 8.08
N THR A 400 0.15 9.24 6.74
CA THR A 400 -0.37 10.41 6.01
C THR A 400 -1.39 10.04 4.93
N ASP A 401 -1.57 8.75 4.62
CA ASP A 401 -2.62 8.24 3.73
C ASP A 401 -2.96 6.80 4.08
N SER A 402 -4.10 6.30 3.63
CA SER A 402 -4.50 4.91 3.85
C SER A 402 -4.19 4.06 2.62
N PHE A 403 -3.45 2.97 2.81
CA PHE A 403 -3.27 1.93 1.80
C PHE A 403 -4.33 0.80 1.91
N TRP A 404 -5.14 0.79 2.97
CA TRP A 404 -6.12 -0.26 3.25
C TRP A 404 -7.40 -0.09 2.42
N LYS A 405 -7.22 0.05 1.09
CA LYS A 405 -8.29 0.21 0.08
C LYS A 405 -7.79 -0.23 -1.29
N LYS A 406 -8.69 -0.70 -2.16
CA LYS A 406 -8.36 -0.98 -3.56
C LYS A 406 -7.96 0.32 -4.31
N PRO A 407 -6.97 0.26 -5.20
CA PRO A 407 -6.15 -0.90 -5.60
C PRO A 407 -4.92 -1.12 -4.69
N ASP A 408 -4.57 -0.19 -3.80
CA ASP A 408 -3.32 -0.18 -3.04
C ASP A 408 -3.13 -1.48 -2.22
N ALA A 409 -4.20 -1.92 -1.53
CA ALA A 409 -4.17 -3.14 -0.73
C ALA A 409 -4.00 -4.42 -1.58
N VAL A 410 -4.50 -4.43 -2.81
CA VAL A 410 -4.30 -5.58 -3.72
C VAL A 410 -2.83 -5.75 -4.06
N PHE A 411 -2.13 -4.66 -4.43
CA PHE A 411 -0.68 -4.71 -4.69
C PHE A 411 0.09 -5.16 -3.45
N LEU A 412 -0.28 -4.65 -2.29
CA LEU A 412 0.34 -5.03 -1.03
C LEU A 412 0.20 -6.54 -0.76
N TRP A 413 -1.01 -7.09 -0.88
CA TRP A 413 -1.27 -8.50 -0.63
C TRP A 413 -0.69 -9.42 -1.70
N PHE A 414 -0.56 -8.93 -2.93
CA PHE A 414 0.19 -9.61 -3.97
C PHE A 414 1.66 -9.79 -3.57
N ILE A 415 2.30 -8.71 -3.08
CA ILE A 415 3.69 -8.75 -2.61
C ILE A 415 3.86 -9.60 -1.35
N ILE A 416 2.91 -9.53 -0.40
CA ILE A 416 2.90 -10.41 0.79
C ILE A 416 2.74 -11.89 0.36
N GLY A 417 1.94 -12.17 -0.66
CA GLY A 417 1.82 -13.50 -1.25
C GLY A 417 3.17 -14.01 -1.79
N ILE A 418 3.90 -13.20 -2.57
CA ILE A 418 5.25 -13.54 -3.04
C ILE A 418 6.18 -13.76 -1.85
N LEU A 419 6.17 -12.88 -0.85
CA LEU A 419 6.97 -13.00 0.36
C LEU A 419 6.81 -14.37 1.02
N PHE A 420 5.56 -14.78 1.27
CA PHE A 420 5.27 -16.04 1.96
C PHE A 420 5.52 -17.28 1.09
N THR A 421 5.43 -17.16 -0.23
CA THR A 421 5.85 -18.20 -1.15
C THR A 421 7.38 -18.41 -1.10
N VAL A 422 8.16 -17.33 -1.06
CA VAL A 422 9.61 -17.41 -0.85
C VAL A 422 9.94 -18.04 0.51
N ILE A 423 9.27 -17.59 1.57
CA ILE A 423 9.48 -18.12 2.93
C ILE A 423 9.23 -19.64 2.98
N HIS A 424 8.14 -20.09 2.35
CA HIS A 424 7.79 -21.50 2.30
C HIS A 424 8.87 -22.33 1.59
N ASN A 425 9.36 -21.84 0.45
CA ASN A 425 10.43 -22.52 -0.30
C ASN A 425 11.76 -22.56 0.49
N THR A 426 12.13 -21.46 1.15
CA THR A 426 13.33 -21.40 2.00
C THR A 426 13.29 -22.42 3.15
N ILE A 427 12.12 -22.62 3.77
CA ILE A 427 11.97 -23.58 4.88
C ILE A 427 12.01 -25.02 4.38
N ASN A 428 11.35 -25.33 3.27
CA ASN A 428 11.31 -26.69 2.70
C ASN A 428 12.68 -27.16 2.22
N CYS A 429 13.50 -26.29 1.62
CA CYS A 429 14.89 -26.66 1.25
C CYS A 429 15.71 -27.12 2.45
N LYS A 430 15.47 -26.56 3.65
CA LYS A 430 16.17 -26.99 4.87
C LYS A 430 15.76 -28.36 5.38
N GLN A 431 14.51 -28.76 5.18
CA GLN A 431 14.04 -30.09 5.63
C GLN A 431 14.59 -31.23 4.76
N VAL A 432 14.95 -30.93 3.52
CA VAL A 432 15.57 -31.92 2.60
C VAL A 432 17.04 -32.13 2.92
N ASP A 433 17.76 -31.09 3.37
CA ASP A 433 19.21 -31.18 3.72
C ASP A 433 19.48 -31.94 5.04
N TYR A 434 18.43 -32.16 5.87
CA TYR A 434 18.56 -32.92 7.13
C TYR A 434 18.03 -34.36 7.06
N ARG A 435 17.66 -34.86 5.88
CA ARG A 435 17.33 -36.26 5.59
C ARG A 435 18.35 -36.91 4.66
#